data_99a77267dcd7cf9ca37d03379b58af26
#
_entry.id   99a77267dcd7cf9ca37d03379b58af26
#
_cell.length_a   1.000
_cell.length_b   1.000
_cell.length_c   1.000
_cell.angle_alpha   90.00
_cell.angle_beta   90.00
_cell.angle_gamma   90.00
#
_symmetry.space_group_name_H-M   'P 1'
#
loop_
_entity.id
_entity.type
_entity.pdbx_description
1 polymer ?
#
loop_
_entity_poly.entity_id
_entity_poly.type
_entity_poly.pdbx_seq_one_letter_code
_entity_poly.pdbx_strand_id
1 'polypeptide(L)'
;MFRLVPFFLFALCGALPVLAVLHPAKIFSDHMVLQRDAAVPIWGKADAGTAVTVAFAGQSVKAKADKEGRWKLNLDPMKASADGRSVEISSGAQKVTIRDVLVGDVWFAGGQSNMDYKVKGMARRLPEGKALADAANYPAIRHRKVNEQNAVVPQSDLNGGGWVVCSPQTVHGFSGVAFVFARRLHLELKIPIGVIDCAWGGTPIEPY
;
A
#
# COMPACT_ATOMS: atom_id res chain seq x y z
N MET A 1 43.88 -63.45 3.83
CA MET A 1 42.88 -62.96 4.80
C MET A 1 42.76 -61.47 4.66
N PHE A 2 41.92 -61.03 3.72
CA PHE A 2 41.72 -59.55 3.45
C PHE A 2 40.54 -59.04 4.28
N ARG A 3 40.80 -58.06 5.16
CA ARG A 3 39.79 -57.36 5.93
C ARG A 3 39.23 -56.21 5.09
N LEU A 4 37.94 -56.32 4.70
CA LEU A 4 37.19 -55.21 4.15
C LEU A 4 36.86 -54.23 5.28
N VAL A 5 37.28 -52.95 5.12
CA VAL A 5 36.86 -51.83 5.96
C VAL A 5 35.66 -51.18 5.30
N PRO A 6 34.50 -51.08 5.97
CA PRO A 6 33.34 -50.39 5.38
C PRO A 6 33.55 -48.87 5.41
N PHE A 7 33.52 -48.24 4.24
CA PHE A 7 33.48 -46.78 4.09
C PHE A 7 32.04 -46.32 4.37
N PHE A 8 31.85 -45.66 5.50
CA PHE A 8 30.58 -44.95 5.78
C PHE A 8 30.60 -43.60 5.05
N LEU A 9 29.82 -43.49 3.98
CA LEU A 9 29.57 -42.23 3.29
C LEU A 9 28.57 -41.44 4.10
N PHE A 10 29.03 -40.41 4.86
CA PHE A 10 28.18 -39.45 5.50
C PHE A 10 27.62 -38.50 4.42
N ALA A 11 26.37 -38.70 4.02
CA ALA A 11 25.64 -37.75 3.19
C ALA A 11 25.37 -36.51 4.02
N LEU A 12 26.13 -35.44 3.77
CA LEU A 12 25.87 -34.10 4.31
C LEU A 12 24.61 -33.56 3.63
N CYS A 13 23.44 -33.78 4.25
CA CYS A 13 22.18 -33.19 3.80
C CYS A 13 22.25 -31.68 4.13
N GLY A 14 22.80 -30.89 3.22
CA GLY A 14 22.79 -29.42 3.31
C GLY A 14 21.36 -28.95 3.19
N ALA A 15 20.75 -28.52 4.30
CA ALA A 15 19.47 -27.78 4.26
C ALA A 15 19.69 -26.51 3.44
N LEU A 16 19.07 -26.44 2.26
CA LEU A 16 19.00 -25.19 1.50
C LEU A 16 18.35 -24.14 2.38
N PRO A 17 18.90 -22.92 2.49
CA PRO A 17 18.28 -21.87 3.25
C PRO A 17 16.92 -21.56 2.60
N VAL A 18 15.84 -21.89 3.28
CA VAL A 18 14.52 -21.38 2.92
C VAL A 18 14.62 -19.87 3.04
N LEU A 19 14.48 -19.15 1.91
CA LEU A 19 14.48 -17.70 1.92
C LEU A 19 13.31 -17.26 2.82
N ALA A 20 13.63 -16.68 3.96
CA ALA A 20 12.66 -16.15 4.88
C ALA A 20 11.69 -15.21 4.13
N VAL A 21 10.43 -15.21 4.50
CA VAL A 21 9.39 -14.41 3.83
C VAL A 21 9.06 -13.19 4.70
N LEU A 22 9.19 -11.97 4.15
CA LEU A 22 8.66 -10.75 4.77
C LEU A 22 7.99 -9.91 3.69
N HIS A 23 6.67 -9.98 3.63
CA HIS A 23 5.86 -9.25 2.67
C HIS A 23 4.79 -8.43 3.37
N PRO A 24 4.96 -7.10 3.54
CA PRO A 24 3.84 -6.21 3.86
C PRO A 24 2.75 -6.33 2.79
N ALA A 25 1.48 -6.14 3.18
CA ALA A 25 0.40 -6.09 2.20
C ALA A 25 0.66 -4.99 1.17
N LYS A 26 0.28 -5.23 -0.09
CA LYS A 26 0.59 -4.35 -1.23
C LYS A 26 0.01 -2.94 -1.12
N ILE A 27 -0.95 -2.72 -0.22
CA ILE A 27 -1.43 -1.37 0.09
C ILE A 27 -0.32 -0.49 0.65
N PHE A 28 0.64 -1.09 1.36
CA PHE A 28 1.80 -0.41 1.94
C PHE A 28 2.93 -0.36 0.92
N SER A 29 3.10 0.78 0.29
CA SER A 29 4.17 1.04 -0.68
C SER A 29 4.62 2.49 -0.59
N ASP A 30 5.72 2.81 -1.25
CA ASP A 30 6.24 4.18 -1.34
C ASP A 30 5.13 5.16 -1.70
N HIS A 31 5.22 6.36 -1.17
CA HIS A 31 4.29 7.48 -1.37
C HIS A 31 2.90 7.31 -0.72
N MET A 32 2.67 6.30 0.11
CA MET A 32 1.37 6.12 0.77
C MET A 32 1.03 7.25 1.75
N VAL A 33 -0.27 7.37 2.05
CA VAL A 33 -0.77 8.15 3.18
C VAL A 33 -1.33 7.20 4.22
N LEU A 34 -0.94 7.37 5.49
CA LEU A 34 -1.52 6.68 6.64
C LEU A 34 -2.59 7.55 7.29
N GLN A 35 -3.65 6.92 7.82
CA GLN A 35 -4.76 7.63 8.46
C GLN A 35 -4.29 8.35 9.72
N ARG A 36 -4.63 9.65 9.85
CA ARG A 36 -4.42 10.44 11.07
C ARG A 36 -5.46 10.18 12.15
N ASP A 37 -5.14 10.57 13.38
CA ASP A 37 -6.05 10.62 14.55
C ASP A 37 -6.77 9.30 14.88
N ALA A 38 -6.28 8.17 14.35
CA ALA A 38 -6.78 6.83 14.60
C ALA A 38 -5.63 5.83 14.67
N ALA A 39 -5.83 4.69 15.32
CA ALA A 39 -4.88 3.58 15.29
C ALA A 39 -4.72 3.08 13.85
N VAL A 40 -3.46 2.94 13.39
CA VAL A 40 -3.15 2.57 12.01
C VAL A 40 -2.76 1.11 11.93
N PRO A 41 -3.62 0.24 11.36
CA PRO A 41 -3.28 -1.16 11.18
C PRO A 41 -2.23 -1.32 10.08
N ILE A 42 -1.18 -2.10 10.38
CA ILE A 42 -0.18 -2.55 9.42
C ILE A 42 -0.16 -4.07 9.46
N TRP A 43 -0.16 -4.71 8.29
CA TRP A 43 -0.23 -6.17 8.19
C TRP A 43 0.51 -6.72 6.99
N GLY A 44 0.68 -8.03 6.97
CA GLY A 44 1.33 -8.73 5.88
C GLY A 44 1.57 -10.19 6.18
N LYS A 45 2.56 -10.77 5.50
CA LYS A 45 3.01 -12.14 5.67
C LYS A 45 4.49 -12.18 6.07
N ALA A 46 4.84 -13.14 6.91
CA ALA A 46 6.20 -13.48 7.31
C ALA A 46 6.27 -14.99 7.59
N ASP A 47 7.47 -15.52 7.86
CA ASP A 47 7.57 -16.92 8.28
C ASP A 47 6.80 -17.16 9.58
N ALA A 48 6.09 -18.29 9.65
CA ALA A 48 5.26 -18.63 10.80
C ALA A 48 6.05 -18.58 12.11
N GLY A 49 5.47 -17.95 13.11
CA GLY A 49 6.06 -17.83 14.44
C GLY A 49 7.18 -16.79 14.58
N THR A 50 7.59 -16.11 13.51
CA THR A 50 8.63 -15.07 13.59
C THR A 50 8.08 -13.75 14.13
N ALA A 51 8.95 -12.99 14.78
CA ALA A 51 8.62 -11.64 15.24
C ALA A 51 8.80 -10.65 14.09
N VAL A 52 7.79 -9.80 13.86
CA VAL A 52 7.83 -8.68 12.93
C VAL A 52 7.82 -7.39 13.72
N THR A 53 8.70 -6.47 13.39
CA THR A 53 8.77 -5.13 13.98
C THR A 53 8.45 -4.10 12.91
N VAL A 54 7.58 -3.14 13.23
CA VAL A 54 7.30 -1.97 12.39
C VAL A 54 7.74 -0.72 13.15
N ALA A 55 8.60 0.08 12.52
CA ALA A 55 9.07 1.36 13.05
C ALA A 55 8.59 2.51 12.16
N PHE A 56 7.95 3.52 12.74
CA PHE A 56 7.51 4.72 12.05
C PHE A 56 7.28 5.88 13.03
N ALA A 57 7.71 7.08 12.67
CA ALA A 57 7.44 8.33 13.40
C ALA A 57 7.76 8.24 14.91
N GLY A 58 8.88 7.60 15.28
CA GLY A 58 9.29 7.43 16.67
C GLY A 58 8.64 6.24 17.39
N GLN A 59 7.68 5.57 16.78
CA GLN A 59 7.05 4.35 17.31
C GLN A 59 7.83 3.12 16.83
N SER A 60 7.82 2.07 17.65
CA SER A 60 8.35 0.73 17.29
C SER A 60 7.46 -0.33 17.91
N VAL A 61 6.67 -1.01 17.09
CA VAL A 61 5.67 -1.97 17.52
C VAL A 61 5.99 -3.36 16.97
N LYS A 62 5.74 -4.39 17.76
CA LYS A 62 6.03 -5.79 17.41
C LYS A 62 4.76 -6.62 17.35
N ALA A 63 4.75 -7.56 16.41
CA ALA A 63 3.76 -8.65 16.34
C ALA A 63 4.47 -9.96 16.05
N LYS A 64 3.79 -11.08 16.30
CA LYS A 64 4.26 -12.42 15.91
C LYS A 64 3.38 -12.91 14.77
N ALA A 65 4.01 -13.45 13.73
CA ALA A 65 3.28 -14.10 12.64
C ALA A 65 2.60 -15.38 13.16
N ASP A 66 1.35 -15.60 12.77
CA ASP A 66 0.59 -16.80 13.14
C ASP A 66 1.12 -18.05 12.39
N LYS A 67 0.47 -19.18 12.60
CA LYS A 67 0.85 -20.45 11.97
C LYS A 67 0.65 -20.46 10.45
N GLU A 68 -0.18 -19.57 9.92
CA GLU A 68 -0.38 -19.31 8.49
C GLU A 68 0.54 -18.21 7.95
N GLY A 69 1.46 -17.70 8.78
CA GLY A 69 2.41 -16.64 8.42
C GLY A 69 1.80 -15.25 8.35
N ARG A 70 0.57 -15.01 8.83
CA ARG A 70 -0.07 -13.69 8.82
C ARG A 70 0.33 -12.92 10.08
N TRP A 71 0.63 -11.65 9.90
CA TRP A 71 0.89 -10.74 11.03
C TRP A 71 0.10 -9.45 10.87
N LYS A 72 -0.28 -8.85 11.97
CA LYS A 72 -0.94 -7.55 12.06
C LYS A 72 -0.56 -6.88 13.37
N LEU A 73 -0.35 -5.58 13.30
CA LEU A 73 -0.15 -4.71 14.46
C LEU A 73 -0.81 -3.35 14.20
N ASN A 74 -0.92 -2.53 15.23
CA ASN A 74 -1.41 -1.16 15.10
C ASN A 74 -0.33 -0.19 15.58
N LEU A 75 -0.07 0.85 14.78
CA LEU A 75 0.60 2.05 15.27
C LEU A 75 -0.40 2.93 16.03
N ASP A 76 0.09 3.67 17.00
CA ASP A 76 -0.75 4.61 17.75
C ASP A 76 -1.20 5.78 16.85
N PRO A 77 -2.30 6.45 17.21
CA PRO A 77 -2.80 7.62 16.49
C PRO A 77 -1.73 8.69 16.30
N MET A 78 -1.66 9.23 15.09
CA MET A 78 -0.70 10.27 14.71
C MET A 78 -1.41 11.51 14.21
N LYS A 79 -0.80 12.68 14.39
CA LYS A 79 -1.28 13.93 13.77
C LYS A 79 -0.87 13.99 12.31
N ALA A 80 -1.64 14.74 11.51
CA ALA A 80 -1.31 14.96 10.11
C ALA A 80 0.10 15.54 9.94
N SER A 81 0.83 15.03 8.96
CA SER A 81 2.16 15.50 8.59
C SER A 81 2.39 15.30 7.09
N ALA A 82 2.84 16.34 6.43
CA ALA A 82 3.30 16.32 5.05
C ALA A 82 4.81 16.01 4.94
N ASP A 83 5.50 15.78 6.05
CA ASP A 83 6.90 15.36 6.07
C ASP A 83 6.98 13.90 5.63
N GLY A 84 7.58 13.65 4.49
CA GLY A 84 7.79 12.30 3.96
C GLY A 84 8.77 11.51 4.82
N ARG A 85 8.29 10.49 5.53
CA ARG A 85 9.08 9.61 6.42
C ARG A 85 9.14 8.20 5.88
N SER A 86 10.06 7.39 6.39
CA SER A 86 10.14 5.98 6.04
C SER A 86 9.51 5.10 7.10
N VAL A 87 8.67 4.15 6.67
CA VAL A 87 8.25 3.00 7.49
C VAL A 87 9.29 1.90 7.31
N GLU A 88 9.81 1.39 8.39
CA GLU A 88 10.72 0.24 8.40
C GLU A 88 10.01 -0.98 8.96
N ILE A 89 10.00 -2.06 8.20
CA ILE A 89 9.41 -3.35 8.60
C ILE A 89 10.52 -4.38 8.59
N SER A 90 10.73 -5.08 9.70
CA SER A 90 11.82 -6.05 9.82
C SER A 90 11.35 -7.36 10.47
N SER A 91 11.96 -8.48 10.06
CA SER A 91 11.78 -9.81 10.64
C SER A 91 13.10 -10.59 10.49
N GLY A 92 13.75 -10.91 11.60
CA GLY A 92 15.08 -11.49 11.58
C GLY A 92 16.07 -10.59 10.82
N ALA A 93 16.75 -11.15 9.81
CA ALA A 93 17.67 -10.41 8.95
C ALA A 93 17.00 -9.65 7.80
N GLN A 94 15.69 -9.83 7.59
CA GLN A 94 14.98 -9.17 6.51
C GLN A 94 14.48 -7.80 6.92
N LYS A 95 14.55 -6.85 5.96
CA LYS A 95 14.08 -5.48 6.13
C LYS A 95 13.43 -4.98 4.85
N VAL A 96 12.25 -4.42 5.00
CA VAL A 96 11.52 -3.68 3.96
C VAL A 96 11.43 -2.22 4.41
N THR A 97 11.79 -1.30 3.53
CA THR A 97 11.67 0.15 3.77
C THR A 97 10.70 0.74 2.78
N ILE A 98 9.65 1.36 3.27
CA ILE A 98 8.64 2.09 2.49
C ILE A 98 8.90 3.57 2.69
N ARG A 99 9.13 4.30 1.60
CA ARG A 99 9.61 5.69 1.62
C ARG A 99 8.51 6.69 1.35
N ASP A 100 8.76 7.94 1.74
CA ASP A 100 7.89 9.09 1.45
C ASP A 100 6.45 8.85 1.91
N VAL A 101 6.31 8.37 3.15
CA VAL A 101 5.02 8.09 3.80
C VAL A 101 4.54 9.34 4.51
N LEU A 102 3.33 9.77 4.18
CA LEU A 102 2.65 10.92 4.79
C LEU A 102 1.61 10.44 5.81
N VAL A 103 1.16 11.35 6.67
CA VAL A 103 0.02 11.11 7.58
C VAL A 103 -1.07 12.13 7.28
N GLY A 104 -2.29 11.67 7.01
CA GLY A 104 -3.40 12.54 6.61
C GLY A 104 -4.73 11.80 6.61
N ASP A 105 -5.68 12.25 5.82
CA ASP A 105 -6.95 11.55 5.65
C ASP A 105 -6.88 10.59 4.46
N VAL A 106 -7.33 9.35 4.68
CA VAL A 106 -7.40 8.33 3.64
C VAL A 106 -8.84 8.04 3.30
N TRP A 107 -9.18 8.17 2.01
CA TRP A 107 -10.53 8.01 1.49
C TRP A 107 -10.60 6.85 0.51
N PHE A 108 -11.67 6.05 0.63
CA PHE A 108 -12.01 5.01 -0.31
C PHE A 108 -12.96 5.57 -1.37
N ALA A 109 -12.56 5.49 -2.63
CA ALA A 109 -13.34 5.93 -3.79
C ALA A 109 -13.85 4.71 -4.56
N GLY A 110 -14.95 4.14 -4.08
CA GLY A 110 -15.66 3.04 -4.73
C GLY A 110 -16.76 3.55 -5.65
N GLY A 111 -17.15 2.74 -6.62
CA GLY A 111 -18.25 3.04 -7.52
C GLY A 111 -17.98 2.61 -8.96
N GLN A 112 -18.87 2.99 -9.86
CA GLN A 112 -18.78 2.60 -11.26
C GLN A 112 -18.39 3.75 -12.19
N SER A 113 -18.92 3.84 -13.38
CA SER A 113 -18.48 4.69 -14.51
C SER A 113 -18.22 6.16 -14.16
N ASN A 114 -19.04 6.81 -13.33
CA ASN A 114 -18.79 8.21 -12.93
C ASN A 114 -17.57 8.34 -12.02
N MET A 115 -17.39 7.43 -11.07
CA MET A 115 -16.20 7.42 -10.21
C MET A 115 -14.97 6.96 -10.98
N ASP A 116 -15.10 6.05 -11.94
CA ASP A 116 -14.00 5.58 -12.77
C ASP A 116 -13.59 6.57 -13.88
N TYR A 117 -14.39 7.59 -14.16
CA TYR A 117 -14.11 8.59 -15.19
C TYR A 117 -12.84 9.39 -14.86
N LYS A 118 -11.82 9.28 -15.71
CA LYS A 118 -10.48 9.81 -15.43
C LYS A 118 -10.34 11.31 -15.73
N VAL A 119 -9.47 11.99 -15.00
CA VAL A 119 -9.09 13.39 -15.26
C VAL A 119 -8.68 13.60 -16.71
N LYS A 120 -8.00 12.66 -17.36
CA LYS A 120 -7.70 12.68 -18.80
C LYS A 120 -8.93 12.91 -19.67
N GLY A 121 -10.06 12.28 -19.32
CA GLY A 121 -11.32 12.46 -20.02
C GLY A 121 -11.91 13.84 -19.82
N MET A 122 -11.84 14.39 -18.60
CA MET A 122 -12.25 15.76 -18.28
C MET A 122 -11.41 16.78 -19.04
N ALA A 123 -10.09 16.64 -19.00
CA ALA A 123 -9.15 17.54 -19.67
C ALA A 123 -9.33 17.59 -21.20
N ARG A 124 -9.80 16.51 -21.82
CA ARG A 124 -10.06 16.45 -23.25
C ARG A 124 -11.37 17.08 -23.68
N ARG A 125 -12.35 17.16 -22.79
CA ARG A 125 -13.72 17.60 -23.11
C ARG A 125 -14.06 18.98 -22.60
N LEU A 126 -13.40 19.45 -21.54
CA LEU A 126 -13.72 20.70 -20.85
C LEU A 126 -12.45 21.55 -20.69
N PRO A 127 -12.47 22.82 -21.11
CA PRO A 127 -11.34 23.74 -20.88
C PRO A 127 -10.96 23.84 -19.40
N GLU A 128 -11.94 23.85 -18.51
CA GLU A 128 -11.75 23.89 -17.05
C GLU A 128 -11.09 22.60 -16.56
N GLY A 129 -11.44 21.45 -17.14
CA GLY A 129 -10.82 20.16 -16.85
C GLY A 129 -9.34 20.13 -17.25
N LYS A 130 -9.00 20.76 -18.40
CA LYS A 130 -7.61 20.91 -18.81
C LYS A 130 -6.84 21.84 -17.87
N ALA A 131 -7.37 23.01 -17.56
CA ALA A 131 -6.74 23.94 -16.65
C ALA A 131 -6.50 23.32 -15.26
N LEU A 132 -7.48 22.53 -14.76
CA LEU A 132 -7.38 21.80 -13.50
C LEU A 132 -6.25 20.75 -13.53
N ALA A 133 -6.10 20.02 -14.64
CA ALA A 133 -5.04 19.03 -14.81
C ALA A 133 -3.65 19.68 -14.92
N ASP A 134 -3.52 20.74 -15.71
CA ASP A 134 -2.27 21.47 -15.89
C ASP A 134 -1.76 22.12 -14.59
N ALA A 135 -2.69 22.54 -13.72
CA ALA A 135 -2.38 23.13 -12.40
C ALA A 135 -2.25 22.10 -11.26
N ALA A 136 -2.29 20.80 -11.54
CA ALA A 136 -2.38 19.74 -10.53
C ALA A 136 -1.03 19.44 -9.83
N ASN A 137 -0.38 20.44 -9.27
CA ASN A 137 0.85 20.27 -8.48
C ASN A 137 0.51 20.19 -6.99
N TYR A 138 0.06 19.01 -6.53
CA TYR A 138 -0.34 18.77 -5.15
C TYR A 138 0.41 17.55 -4.58
N PRO A 139 1.70 17.66 -4.23
CA PRO A 139 2.49 16.51 -3.79
C PRO A 139 2.01 15.87 -2.48
N ALA A 140 1.13 16.53 -1.72
CA ALA A 140 0.49 15.96 -0.56
C ALA A 140 -0.82 15.19 -0.88
N ILE A 141 -1.28 15.20 -2.13
CA ILE A 141 -2.36 14.32 -2.59
C ILE A 141 -1.74 13.07 -3.21
N ARG A 142 -2.18 11.91 -2.75
CA ARG A 142 -1.69 10.61 -3.20
C ARG A 142 -2.87 9.76 -3.67
N HIS A 143 -2.68 9.06 -4.76
CA HIS A 143 -3.71 8.22 -5.36
C HIS A 143 -3.18 6.81 -5.58
N ARG A 144 -3.99 5.81 -5.22
CA ARG A 144 -3.71 4.42 -5.50
C ARG A 144 -4.90 3.81 -6.24
N LYS A 145 -4.69 3.37 -7.48
CA LYS A 145 -5.68 2.56 -8.20
C LYS A 145 -5.55 1.10 -7.76
N VAL A 146 -6.66 0.51 -7.34
CA VAL A 146 -6.82 -0.93 -7.23
C VAL A 146 -7.28 -1.45 -8.59
N ASN A 147 -6.54 -2.39 -9.17
CA ASN A 147 -6.89 -2.96 -10.46
C ASN A 147 -8.13 -3.86 -10.33
N GLU A 148 -8.92 -3.83 -11.35
CA GLU A 148 -10.11 -4.68 -11.52
C GLU A 148 -9.72 -6.15 -11.50
N GLN A 149 -10.44 -6.94 -10.70
CA GLN A 149 -10.21 -8.37 -10.59
C GLN A 149 -11.51 -9.07 -10.18
N ASN A 150 -11.95 -10.01 -11.00
CA ASN A 150 -13.01 -10.94 -10.60
C ASN A 150 -12.42 -12.04 -9.70
N ALA A 151 -13.08 -12.31 -8.58
CA ALA A 151 -12.68 -13.36 -7.66
C ALA A 151 -13.93 -14.04 -7.08
N VAL A 152 -13.89 -15.37 -7.01
CA VAL A 152 -14.97 -16.18 -6.41
C VAL A 152 -14.83 -16.34 -4.90
N VAL A 153 -13.69 -15.92 -4.34
CA VAL A 153 -13.42 -15.90 -2.91
C VAL A 153 -12.74 -14.58 -2.53
N PRO A 154 -12.89 -14.11 -1.27
CA PRO A 154 -12.17 -12.92 -0.79
C PRO A 154 -10.67 -13.04 -1.01
N GLN A 155 -10.07 -12.00 -1.54
CA GLN A 155 -8.63 -11.94 -1.78
C GLN A 155 -7.91 -11.44 -0.54
N SER A 156 -6.71 -12.00 -0.27
CA SER A 156 -5.92 -11.61 0.90
C SER A 156 -5.09 -10.35 0.69
N ASP A 157 -5.01 -9.85 -0.54
CA ASP A 157 -4.22 -8.66 -0.89
C ASP A 157 -4.77 -7.98 -2.15
N LEU A 158 -4.36 -6.73 -2.35
CA LEU A 158 -4.79 -5.92 -3.49
C LEU A 158 -4.02 -6.27 -4.76
N ASN A 159 -4.68 -6.02 -5.91
CA ASN A 159 -4.03 -5.99 -7.21
C ASN A 159 -3.80 -4.54 -7.66
N GLY A 160 -2.74 -4.31 -8.45
CA GLY A 160 -2.42 -2.98 -8.97
C GLY A 160 -1.04 -2.45 -8.60
N GLY A 161 -0.75 -1.23 -9.06
CA GLY A 161 0.50 -0.52 -8.80
C GLY A 161 0.62 0.05 -7.38
N GLY A 162 1.68 0.84 -7.13
CA GLY A 162 1.87 1.59 -5.88
C GLY A 162 1.02 2.87 -5.79
N TRP A 163 1.23 3.62 -4.74
CA TRP A 163 0.70 4.97 -4.62
C TRP A 163 1.41 5.92 -5.58
N VAL A 164 0.65 6.87 -6.11
CA VAL A 164 1.12 7.85 -7.10
C VAL A 164 0.97 9.26 -6.53
N VAL A 165 2.04 10.05 -6.60
CA VAL A 165 2.05 11.46 -6.21
C VAL A 165 1.29 12.28 -7.23
N CYS A 166 0.42 13.19 -6.80
CA CYS A 166 -0.31 14.08 -7.67
C CYS A 166 0.61 15.15 -8.27
N SER A 167 0.72 15.13 -9.59
CA SER A 167 1.41 16.13 -10.41
C SER A 167 0.66 16.33 -11.73
N PRO A 168 0.96 17.37 -12.52
CA PRO A 168 0.38 17.53 -13.85
C PRO A 168 0.60 16.32 -14.77
N GLN A 169 1.71 15.59 -14.59
CA GLN A 169 2.04 14.39 -15.39
C GLN A 169 1.23 13.17 -14.96
N THR A 170 0.97 13.01 -13.65
CA THR A 170 0.36 11.80 -13.10
C THR A 170 -1.16 11.89 -12.94
N VAL A 171 -1.71 13.08 -12.72
CA VAL A 171 -3.13 13.30 -12.42
C VAL A 171 -4.08 12.77 -13.48
N HIS A 172 -3.64 12.69 -14.72
CA HIS A 172 -4.44 12.22 -15.86
C HIS A 172 -5.01 10.81 -15.66
N GLY A 173 -4.32 9.97 -14.88
CA GLY A 173 -4.76 8.62 -14.52
C GLY A 173 -5.70 8.55 -13.32
N PHE A 174 -5.88 9.64 -12.58
CA PHE A 174 -6.72 9.64 -11.39
C PHE A 174 -8.20 9.68 -11.75
N SER A 175 -9.06 9.14 -10.86
CA SER A 175 -10.49 9.39 -10.89
C SER A 175 -10.75 10.90 -10.83
N GLY A 176 -11.53 11.43 -11.78
CA GLY A 176 -11.83 12.87 -11.83
C GLY A 176 -12.61 13.34 -10.61
N VAL A 177 -13.63 12.58 -10.21
CA VAL A 177 -14.44 12.89 -9.01
C VAL A 177 -13.59 12.83 -7.76
N ALA A 178 -12.81 11.75 -7.57
CA ALA A 178 -11.98 11.56 -6.41
C ALA A 178 -10.85 12.63 -6.33
N PHE A 179 -10.29 13.02 -7.47
CA PHE A 179 -9.27 14.08 -7.53
C PHE A 179 -9.84 15.44 -7.12
N VAL A 180 -10.98 15.86 -7.67
CA VAL A 180 -11.63 17.14 -7.32
C VAL A 180 -11.99 17.17 -5.84
N PHE A 181 -12.52 16.08 -5.31
CA PHE A 181 -12.81 15.91 -3.88
C PHE A 181 -11.54 16.02 -3.02
N ALA A 182 -10.51 15.23 -3.32
CA ALA A 182 -9.24 15.24 -2.59
C ALA A 182 -8.57 16.62 -2.62
N ARG A 183 -8.59 17.27 -3.79
CA ARG A 183 -8.07 18.63 -3.95
C ARG A 183 -8.81 19.63 -3.07
N ARG A 184 -10.15 19.57 -3.04
CA ARG A 184 -10.95 20.45 -2.18
C ARG A 184 -10.61 20.26 -0.72
N LEU A 185 -10.57 19.02 -0.23
CA LEU A 185 -10.19 18.72 1.15
C LEU A 185 -8.78 19.19 1.47
N HIS A 186 -7.80 18.91 0.59
CA HIS A 186 -6.42 19.35 0.80
C HIS A 186 -6.31 20.88 0.92
N LEU A 187 -7.01 21.62 0.06
CA LEU A 187 -6.97 23.08 0.08
C LEU A 187 -7.63 23.69 1.31
N GLU A 188 -8.69 23.08 1.82
CA GLU A 188 -9.41 23.55 3.02
C GLU A 188 -8.69 23.14 4.32
N LEU A 189 -8.31 21.86 4.43
CA LEU A 189 -7.77 21.30 5.67
C LEU A 189 -6.26 21.47 5.80
N LYS A 190 -5.54 21.73 4.69
CA LYS A 190 -4.07 21.86 4.62
C LYS A 190 -3.32 20.60 5.11
N ILE A 191 -3.91 19.43 4.92
CA ILE A 191 -3.33 18.13 5.31
C ILE A 191 -3.12 17.24 4.08
N PRO A 192 -2.28 16.19 4.19
CA PRO A 192 -2.19 15.15 3.15
C PRO A 192 -3.53 14.43 2.95
N ILE A 193 -3.82 14.08 1.70
CA ILE A 193 -5.00 13.30 1.33
C ILE A 193 -4.58 12.08 0.50
N GLY A 194 -4.91 10.89 0.98
CA GLY A 194 -4.77 9.64 0.25
C GLY A 194 -6.10 9.20 -0.34
N VAL A 195 -6.10 8.76 -1.58
CA VAL A 195 -7.29 8.18 -2.24
C VAL A 195 -6.98 6.77 -2.70
N ILE A 196 -7.78 5.81 -2.25
CA ILE A 196 -7.79 4.43 -2.72
C ILE A 196 -8.94 4.31 -3.73
N ASP A 197 -8.61 4.29 -5.02
CA ASP A 197 -9.57 4.21 -6.12
C ASP A 197 -9.86 2.75 -6.47
N CYS A 198 -11.06 2.29 -6.13
CA CYS A 198 -11.58 0.96 -6.41
C CYS A 198 -12.73 1.00 -7.43
N ALA A 199 -12.92 2.08 -8.17
CA ALA A 199 -14.00 2.20 -9.14
C ALA A 199 -13.79 1.26 -10.34
N TRP A 200 -14.92 0.66 -10.80
CA TRP A 200 -14.98 -0.19 -11.98
C TRP A 200 -16.27 0.07 -12.76
N GLY A 201 -16.15 0.61 -13.97
CA GLY A 201 -17.30 0.93 -14.83
C GLY A 201 -18.12 -0.28 -15.21
N GLY A 202 -19.47 -0.14 -15.17
CA GLY A 202 -20.39 -1.20 -15.55
C GLY A 202 -20.68 -2.26 -14.49
N THR A 203 -20.21 -2.07 -13.24
CA THR A 203 -20.48 -3.00 -12.14
C THR A 203 -21.68 -2.56 -11.29
N PRO A 204 -22.44 -3.50 -10.68
CA PRO A 204 -23.39 -3.18 -9.62
C PRO A 204 -22.69 -2.73 -8.33
N ILE A 205 -23.44 -2.34 -7.29
CA ILE A 205 -22.86 -1.81 -6.05
C ILE A 205 -22.32 -2.89 -5.10
N GLU A 206 -22.84 -4.08 -5.19
CA GLU A 206 -22.57 -5.20 -4.27
C GLU A 206 -21.07 -5.62 -4.18
N PRO A 207 -20.24 -5.43 -5.23
CA PRO A 207 -18.82 -5.73 -5.16
C PRO A 207 -17.97 -4.72 -4.36
N TYR A 208 -18.55 -3.60 -3.90
CA TYR A 208 -17.80 -2.52 -3.22
C TYR A 208 -17.94 -2.55 -1.71
#